data_6c0908a091d64a0991766a5fe1bbb236
#
_entry.id   6c0908a091d64a0991766a5fe1bbb236
#
_cell.length_a   1.000
_cell.length_b   1.000
_cell.length_c   1.000
_cell.angle_alpha   90.00
_cell.angle_beta   90.00
_cell.angle_gamma   90.00
#
_symmetry.space_group_name_H-M   'P 1'
#
loop_
_entity.id
_entity.type
_entity.pdbx_description
1 polymer ?
#
loop_
_entity_poly.entity_id
_entity_poly.type
_entity_poly.pdbx_seq_one_letter_code
_entity_poly.pdbx_strand_id
1 'polypeptide(L)'
;MALLLVGASPNRLVDHELHTHDCYEIIVNTEGEGTAEIGGQAYPFSPGSVHVIPPGMPHRKTAPGGFRDLYLRTDTLQRTDAPLKKPQTLTEPLILSDDSCHTMTNLLAILLSRYLIQKETDAVTETMVNAVLQMIEARRALPPVHPVVSRVIQTITASYSDPDFQVTDALKATGYSKDYLRRCFQQATGMTPHEYLTDIRIRYAKRLLSQKMPVSVAAMFSGYYDPDYFCRLFRAQTGMTPTAYQRKHAATNG
;
A
#
# COMPACT_ATOMS: atom_id res chain seq x y z
N MET A 1 -0.45 -5.67 25.04
CA MET A 1 0.02 -4.65 24.07
C MET A 1 -0.59 -3.34 24.46
N ALA A 2 0.18 -2.31 24.68
CA ALA A 2 -0.40 -1.01 24.88
C ALA A 2 -0.33 -0.24 23.55
N LEU A 3 -1.49 -0.04 22.92
CA LEU A 3 -1.69 1.07 22.01
C LEU A 3 -1.57 2.33 22.85
N LEU A 4 -0.52 3.13 22.63
CA LEU A 4 -0.29 4.34 23.40
C LEU A 4 -1.05 5.53 22.81
N LEU A 5 -1.04 5.66 21.48
CA LEU A 5 -1.64 6.78 20.78
C LEU A 5 -1.84 6.49 19.28
N VAL A 6 -2.95 6.97 18.74
CA VAL A 6 -3.14 7.13 17.29
C VAL A 6 -3.43 8.61 17.02
N GLY A 7 -2.79 9.18 16.01
CA GLY A 7 -2.94 10.58 15.69
C GLY A 7 -2.74 10.88 14.21
N ALA A 8 -2.96 12.13 13.88
CA ALA A 8 -2.68 12.70 12.56
C ALA A 8 -2.06 14.09 12.73
N SER A 9 -1.27 14.52 11.76
CA SER A 9 -0.87 15.93 11.69
C SER A 9 -2.12 16.80 11.57
N PRO A 10 -2.33 17.77 12.49
CA PRO A 10 -3.58 18.54 12.55
C PRO A 10 -3.79 19.41 11.31
N ASN A 11 -2.70 19.87 10.69
CA ASN A 11 -2.68 20.70 9.51
C ASN A 11 -1.56 20.24 8.56
N ARG A 12 -1.50 20.82 7.38
CA ARG A 12 -0.39 20.62 6.45
C ARG A 12 0.86 21.26 7.00
N LEU A 13 1.73 20.44 7.64
CA LEU A 13 2.97 20.89 8.25
C LEU A 13 4.04 21.10 7.18
N VAL A 14 4.87 22.14 7.37
CA VAL A 14 6.07 22.37 6.55
C VAL A 14 7.30 21.81 7.24
N ASP A 15 7.32 21.91 8.56
CA ASP A 15 8.39 21.43 9.44
C ASP A 15 7.78 20.82 10.70
N HIS A 16 8.30 19.67 11.11
CA HIS A 16 8.03 19.05 12.38
C HIS A 16 9.35 18.97 13.13
N GLU A 17 9.43 19.69 14.26
CA GLU A 17 10.66 19.87 15.04
C GLU A 17 11.31 18.54 15.44
N LEU A 18 12.65 18.59 15.66
CA LEU A 18 13.41 17.44 16.13
C LEU A 18 12.96 17.04 17.53
N HIS A 19 12.53 15.81 17.71
CA HIS A 19 12.07 15.27 18.97
C HIS A 19 12.39 13.77 19.12
N THR A 20 12.13 13.25 20.32
CA THR A 20 12.25 11.83 20.68
C THR A 20 11.08 11.40 21.55
N HIS A 21 10.82 10.10 21.62
CA HIS A 21 9.88 9.50 22.57
C HIS A 21 10.30 8.07 22.93
N ASP A 22 9.78 7.54 24.05
CA ASP A 22 10.18 6.25 24.63
C ASP A 22 9.36 5.05 24.09
N CYS A 23 8.76 5.19 22.93
CA CYS A 23 7.94 4.16 22.28
C CYS A 23 8.27 4.05 20.80
N TYR A 24 7.80 2.98 20.18
CA TYR A 24 7.81 2.87 18.71
C TYR A 24 6.79 3.83 18.13
N GLU A 25 7.17 4.51 17.05
CA GLU A 25 6.25 5.29 16.24
C GLU A 25 6.22 4.77 14.80
N ILE A 26 5.02 4.52 14.31
CA ILE A 26 4.76 4.12 12.93
C ILE A 26 4.08 5.30 12.25
N ILE A 27 4.77 5.95 11.32
CA ILE A 27 4.27 7.11 10.59
C ILE A 27 3.96 6.68 9.15
N VAL A 28 2.75 6.97 8.69
CA VAL A 28 2.34 6.81 7.29
C VAL A 28 2.09 8.18 6.68
N ASN A 29 2.87 8.53 5.68
CA ASN A 29 2.71 9.80 4.98
C ASN A 29 1.50 9.74 4.03
N THR A 30 0.55 10.67 4.19
CA THR A 30 -0.68 10.70 3.38
C THR A 30 -0.65 11.75 2.27
N GLU A 31 0.05 12.87 2.51
CA GLU A 31 0.18 13.97 1.54
C GLU A 31 1.57 14.59 1.62
N GLY A 32 2.01 15.16 0.49
CA GLY A 32 3.26 15.91 0.39
C GLY A 32 4.50 15.04 0.21
N GLU A 33 5.56 15.69 -0.24
CA GLU A 33 6.88 15.09 -0.45
C GLU A 33 7.93 15.91 0.28
N GLY A 34 8.93 15.26 0.86
CA GLY A 34 9.95 15.93 1.63
C GLY A 34 11.04 14.99 2.15
N THR A 35 11.66 15.37 3.24
CA THR A 35 12.74 14.62 3.88
C THR A 35 12.42 14.37 5.36
N ALA A 36 12.52 13.12 5.77
CA ALA A 36 12.54 12.73 7.17
C ALA A 36 14.01 12.52 7.58
N GLU A 37 14.44 13.23 8.61
CA GLU A 37 15.73 12.98 9.25
C GLU A 37 15.49 12.11 10.48
N ILE A 38 16.06 10.90 10.50
CA ILE A 38 15.84 9.90 11.54
C ILE A 38 17.20 9.36 11.96
N GLY A 39 17.56 9.50 13.25
CA GLY A 39 18.86 9.08 13.75
C GLY A 39 20.04 9.77 13.06
N GLY A 40 19.85 11.01 12.56
CA GLY A 40 20.87 11.76 11.82
C GLY A 40 21.00 11.39 10.34
N GLN A 41 20.20 10.45 9.82
CA GLN A 41 20.16 10.11 8.40
C GLN A 41 18.91 10.68 7.73
N ALA A 42 19.06 11.12 6.47
CA ALA A 42 17.99 11.70 5.68
C ALA A 42 17.32 10.64 4.78
N TYR A 43 16.00 10.53 4.89
CA TYR A 43 15.17 9.63 4.10
C TYR A 43 14.12 10.44 3.34
N PRO A 44 14.08 10.36 2.00
CA PRO A 44 13.02 11.00 1.24
C PRO A 44 11.69 10.33 1.52
N PHE A 45 10.62 11.11 1.58
CA PHE A 45 9.27 10.58 1.72
C PHE A 45 8.30 11.18 0.68
N SER A 46 7.27 10.42 0.38
CA SER A 46 6.13 10.79 -0.45
C SER A 46 4.86 10.10 0.08
N PRO A 47 3.66 10.39 -0.44
CA PRO A 47 2.46 9.67 -0.04
C PRO A 47 2.63 8.14 -0.13
N GLY A 48 2.23 7.43 0.93
CA GLY A 48 2.45 5.99 1.10
C GLY A 48 3.81 5.59 1.67
N SER A 49 4.73 6.54 1.95
CA SER A 49 5.94 6.22 2.72
C SER A 49 5.59 5.88 4.16
N VAL A 50 6.21 4.83 4.69
CA VAL A 50 6.01 4.35 6.05
C VAL A 50 7.35 4.34 6.78
N HIS A 51 7.42 5.05 7.90
CA HIS A 51 8.58 5.07 8.77
C HIS A 51 8.25 4.40 10.10
N VAL A 52 9.03 3.40 10.49
CA VAL A 52 8.94 2.79 11.82
C VAL A 52 10.15 3.24 12.62
N ILE A 53 9.91 4.07 13.62
CA ILE A 53 10.94 4.75 14.42
C ILE A 53 11.07 4.04 15.76
N PRO A 54 12.29 3.56 16.12
CA PRO A 54 12.55 2.95 17.42
C PRO A 54 12.46 3.95 18.58
N PRO A 55 12.21 3.47 19.83
CA PRO A 55 12.29 4.29 21.02
C PRO A 55 13.61 5.04 21.15
N GLY A 56 13.56 6.28 21.61
CA GLY A 56 14.72 7.14 21.88
C GLY A 56 15.42 7.69 20.63
N MET A 57 14.97 7.36 19.42
CA MET A 57 15.59 7.80 18.18
C MET A 57 15.14 9.21 17.80
N PRO A 58 16.07 10.20 17.69
CA PRO A 58 15.71 11.55 17.31
C PRO A 58 15.26 11.61 15.86
N HIS A 59 14.17 12.32 15.60
CA HIS A 59 13.63 12.45 14.26
C HIS A 59 12.87 13.76 14.05
N ARG A 60 12.86 14.21 12.78
CA ARG A 60 12.09 15.35 12.29
C ARG A 60 11.68 15.14 10.84
N LYS A 61 10.71 15.93 10.35
CA LYS A 61 10.27 15.92 8.96
C LYS A 61 10.16 17.33 8.42
N THR A 62 10.61 17.53 7.18
CA THR A 62 10.51 18.80 6.46
C THR A 62 9.99 18.58 5.05
N ALA A 63 9.07 19.45 4.60
CA ALA A 63 8.53 19.45 3.24
C ALA A 63 8.16 20.88 2.82
N PRO A 64 8.87 21.50 1.86
CA PRO A 64 8.59 22.87 1.43
C PRO A 64 7.14 23.10 0.96
N GLY A 65 6.52 22.07 0.35
CA GLY A 65 5.12 22.09 -0.07
C GLY A 65 4.13 21.68 1.02
N GLY A 66 4.61 21.40 2.24
CA GLY A 66 3.82 20.86 3.34
C GLY A 66 3.47 19.38 3.18
N PHE A 67 3.21 18.72 4.30
CA PHE A 67 2.87 17.29 4.37
C PHE A 67 1.76 17.01 5.39
N ARG A 68 1.14 15.85 5.26
CA ARG A 68 0.24 15.26 6.25
C ARG A 68 0.62 13.81 6.47
N ASP A 69 0.43 13.34 7.70
CA ASP A 69 0.65 11.95 8.07
C ASP A 69 -0.38 11.45 9.09
N LEU A 70 -0.44 10.14 9.20
CA LEU A 70 -1.08 9.40 10.27
C LEU A 70 0.02 8.69 11.05
N TYR A 71 -0.13 8.61 12.37
CA TYR A 71 0.84 7.91 13.19
C TYR A 71 0.18 7.03 14.26
N LEU A 72 0.89 5.97 14.60
CA LEU A 72 0.57 5.02 15.65
C LEU A 72 1.75 4.90 16.59
N ARG A 73 1.56 5.12 17.90
CA ARG A 73 2.56 4.88 18.92
C ARG A 73 2.21 3.63 19.72
N THR A 74 3.21 2.76 19.92
CA THR A 74 3.07 1.49 20.64
C THR A 74 4.34 1.19 21.42
N ASP A 75 4.19 0.50 22.55
CA ASP A 75 5.32 0.03 23.36
C ASP A 75 6.07 -1.16 22.72
N THR A 76 5.46 -1.85 21.78
CA THR A 76 6.03 -3.03 21.15
C THR A 76 5.62 -3.17 19.68
N LEU A 77 6.47 -3.77 18.87
CA LEU A 77 6.15 -4.23 17.53
C LEU A 77 5.70 -5.71 17.50
N GLN A 78 5.60 -6.34 18.66
CA GLN A 78 5.15 -7.73 18.75
C GLN A 78 3.63 -7.81 18.74
N ARG A 79 3.09 -8.65 17.88
CA ARG A 79 1.66 -8.93 17.79
C ARG A 79 1.20 -9.74 19.00
N THR A 80 0.02 -9.44 19.52
CA THR A 80 -0.59 -10.17 20.64
C THR A 80 -1.12 -11.55 20.23
N ASP A 81 -1.46 -11.72 18.95
CA ASP A 81 -2.00 -12.96 18.36
C ASP A 81 -0.93 -13.89 17.78
N ALA A 82 0.36 -13.54 17.89
CA ALA A 82 1.48 -14.35 17.42
C ALA A 82 2.15 -15.13 18.56
N PRO A 83 2.72 -16.31 18.27
CA PRO A 83 3.51 -17.04 19.27
C PRO A 83 4.69 -16.18 19.74
N LEU A 84 4.97 -16.22 21.05
CA LEU A 84 6.06 -15.48 21.68
C LEU A 84 7.41 -15.84 21.02
N LYS A 85 7.83 -15.03 20.08
CA LYS A 85 9.23 -15.00 19.60
C LYS A 85 10.00 -14.03 20.50
N LYS A 86 11.32 -14.21 20.60
CA LYS A 86 12.17 -13.22 21.27
C LYS A 86 11.84 -11.83 20.74
N PRO A 87 11.58 -10.83 21.60
CA PRO A 87 11.30 -9.47 21.15
C PRO A 87 12.41 -8.99 20.22
N GLN A 88 12.08 -8.70 18.98
CA GLN A 88 13.04 -8.09 18.06
C GLN A 88 12.97 -6.58 18.28
N THR A 89 13.88 -6.06 19.09
CA THR A 89 14.05 -4.62 19.25
C THR A 89 14.70 -4.09 17.96
N LEU A 90 14.07 -3.10 17.33
CA LEU A 90 14.69 -2.36 16.25
C LEU A 90 15.72 -1.41 16.86
N THR A 91 16.94 -1.45 16.32
CA THR A 91 18.01 -0.48 16.63
C THR A 91 18.17 0.58 15.55
N GLU A 92 17.62 0.31 14.36
CA GLU A 92 17.63 1.17 13.18
C GLU A 92 16.20 1.45 12.75
N PRO A 93 15.92 2.61 12.13
CA PRO A 93 14.60 2.90 11.59
C PRO A 93 14.28 1.96 10.43
N LEU A 94 13.01 1.58 10.30
CA LEU A 94 12.56 0.76 9.18
C LEU A 94 11.81 1.66 8.20
N ILE A 95 12.29 1.72 6.97
CA ILE A 95 11.69 2.53 5.90
C ILE A 95 10.97 1.59 4.93
N LEU A 96 9.67 1.75 4.85
CA LEU A 96 8.79 0.90 4.05
C LEU A 96 7.91 1.75 3.14
N SER A 97 7.14 1.08 2.28
CA SER A 97 6.03 1.69 1.54
C SER A 97 4.75 0.95 1.85
N ASP A 98 3.65 1.69 1.94
CA ASP A 98 2.31 1.09 1.96
C ASP A 98 2.05 0.31 0.67
N ASP A 99 1.04 -0.55 0.66
CA ASP A 99 0.67 -1.25 -0.56
C ASP A 99 -0.09 -0.34 -1.53
N SER A 100 -0.29 -0.82 -2.75
CA SER A 100 -0.99 -0.07 -3.80
C SER A 100 -2.47 0.21 -3.50
N CYS A 101 -3.04 -0.46 -2.49
CA CYS A 101 -4.40 -0.21 -1.99
C CYS A 101 -4.42 0.75 -0.80
N HIS A 102 -3.27 1.27 -0.39
CA HIS A 102 -3.12 2.10 0.81
C HIS A 102 -3.72 1.44 2.06
N THR A 103 -3.49 0.14 2.22
CA THR A 103 -4.12 -0.65 3.28
C THR A 103 -3.71 -0.17 4.66
N MET A 104 -2.42 0.14 4.88
CA MET A 104 -1.94 0.65 6.16
C MET A 104 -2.49 2.05 6.45
N THR A 105 -2.50 2.93 5.45
CA THR A 105 -3.12 4.27 5.53
C THR A 105 -4.59 4.17 5.94
N ASN A 106 -5.36 3.31 5.26
CA ASN A 106 -6.79 3.12 5.54
C ASN A 106 -7.03 2.54 6.95
N LEU A 107 -6.24 1.56 7.37
CA LEU A 107 -6.33 0.99 8.72
C LEU A 107 -6.04 2.04 9.79
N LEU A 108 -5.00 2.86 9.62
CA LEU A 108 -4.67 3.93 10.57
C LEU A 108 -5.74 5.02 10.60
N ALA A 109 -6.34 5.39 9.46
CA ALA A 109 -7.44 6.35 9.42
C ALA A 109 -8.68 5.85 10.17
N ILE A 110 -9.02 4.56 10.02
CA ILE A 110 -10.13 3.94 10.76
C ILE A 110 -9.78 3.85 12.26
N LEU A 111 -8.56 3.44 12.60
CA LEU A 111 -8.08 3.40 13.98
C LEU A 111 -8.17 4.76 14.65
N LEU A 112 -7.73 5.83 13.96
CA LEU A 112 -7.83 7.19 14.46
C LEU A 112 -9.29 7.58 14.75
N SER A 113 -10.18 7.32 13.79
CA SER A 113 -11.61 7.61 13.95
C SER A 113 -12.21 6.89 15.17
N ARG A 114 -11.87 5.61 15.36
CA ARG A 114 -12.31 4.83 16.54
C ARG A 114 -11.72 5.37 17.83
N TYR A 115 -10.41 5.65 17.86
CA TYR A 115 -9.71 6.16 19.03
C TYR A 115 -10.28 7.49 19.50
N LEU A 116 -10.66 8.40 18.60
CA LEU A 116 -11.27 9.68 18.92
C LEU A 116 -12.70 9.53 19.47
N ILE A 117 -13.43 8.51 19.07
CA ILE A 117 -14.84 8.29 19.46
C ILE A 117 -14.93 7.49 20.78
N GLN A 118 -14.16 6.39 20.89
CA GLN A 118 -14.38 5.39 21.94
C GLN A 118 -13.53 5.60 23.20
N LYS A 119 -12.44 6.38 23.12
CA LYS A 119 -11.49 6.66 24.23
C LYS A 119 -10.87 5.44 24.93
N GLU A 120 -11.32 4.22 24.62
CA GLU A 120 -10.81 2.96 25.17
C GLU A 120 -10.42 2.01 24.04
N THR A 121 -9.42 1.16 24.30
CA THR A 121 -8.99 0.12 23.38
C THR A 121 -9.86 -1.12 23.57
N ASP A 122 -10.57 -1.52 22.53
CA ASP A 122 -11.36 -2.76 22.49
C ASP A 122 -10.67 -3.84 21.62
N ALA A 123 -11.24 -5.03 21.61
CA ALA A 123 -10.71 -6.16 20.82
C ALA A 123 -10.63 -5.86 19.31
N VAL A 124 -11.49 -4.99 18.78
CA VAL A 124 -11.46 -4.57 17.36
C VAL A 124 -10.24 -3.67 17.12
N THR A 125 -10.03 -2.69 17.99
CA THR A 125 -8.86 -1.81 17.95
C THR A 125 -7.57 -2.61 18.02
N GLU A 126 -7.49 -3.59 18.93
CA GLU A 126 -6.34 -4.48 19.07
C GLU A 126 -6.11 -5.32 17.81
N THR A 127 -7.18 -5.87 17.23
CA THR A 127 -7.08 -6.62 15.96
C THR A 127 -6.55 -5.76 14.83
N MET A 128 -6.97 -4.51 14.72
CA MET A 128 -6.50 -3.59 13.68
C MET A 128 -5.03 -3.20 13.87
N VAL A 129 -4.59 -2.98 15.11
CA VAL A 129 -3.18 -2.73 15.41
C VAL A 129 -2.34 -3.97 15.07
N ASN A 130 -2.78 -5.17 15.44
CA ASN A 130 -2.13 -6.42 15.04
C ASN A 130 -2.03 -6.56 13.51
N ALA A 131 -3.04 -6.13 12.75
CA ALA A 131 -2.98 -6.12 11.29
C ALA A 131 -1.90 -5.16 10.77
N VAL A 132 -1.77 -3.96 11.32
CA VAL A 132 -0.68 -3.02 10.98
C VAL A 132 0.68 -3.64 11.28
N LEU A 133 0.87 -4.24 12.46
CA LEU A 133 2.12 -4.90 12.84
C LEU A 133 2.44 -6.08 11.93
N GLN A 134 1.44 -6.87 11.54
CA GLN A 134 1.61 -7.96 10.57
C GLN A 134 2.06 -7.47 9.20
N MET A 135 1.52 -6.34 8.74
CA MET A 135 1.95 -5.74 7.47
C MET A 135 3.40 -5.28 7.54
N ILE A 136 3.83 -4.68 8.66
CA ILE A 136 5.23 -4.29 8.87
C ILE A 136 6.14 -5.53 8.86
N GLU A 137 5.78 -6.59 9.57
CA GLU A 137 6.55 -7.84 9.61
C GLU A 137 6.68 -8.47 8.22
N ALA A 138 5.58 -8.54 7.47
CA ALA A 138 5.57 -9.06 6.10
C ALA A 138 6.42 -8.21 5.14
N ARG A 139 6.36 -6.87 5.25
CA ARG A 139 7.15 -5.95 4.43
C ARG A 139 8.63 -5.98 4.76
N ARG A 140 8.99 -6.15 6.04
CA ARG A 140 10.38 -6.30 6.48
C ARG A 140 11.08 -7.52 5.86
N ALA A 141 10.33 -8.58 5.59
CA ALA A 141 10.83 -9.79 4.96
C ALA A 141 11.07 -9.65 3.46
N LEU A 142 10.55 -8.58 2.82
CA LEU A 142 10.70 -8.32 1.40
C LEU A 142 11.86 -7.34 1.16
N PRO A 143 12.60 -7.49 0.04
CA PRO A 143 13.58 -6.49 -0.34
C PRO A 143 12.88 -5.12 -0.54
N PRO A 144 13.55 -4.01 -0.20
CA PRO A 144 12.98 -2.68 -0.36
C PRO A 144 12.63 -2.42 -1.84
N VAL A 145 11.39 -2.04 -2.08
CA VAL A 145 10.93 -1.68 -3.43
C VAL A 145 11.40 -0.26 -3.73
N HIS A 146 12.05 -0.07 -4.88
CA HIS A 146 12.48 1.26 -5.29
C HIS A 146 11.29 2.24 -5.33
N PRO A 147 11.38 3.46 -4.76
CA PRO A 147 10.26 4.40 -4.68
C PRO A 147 9.56 4.67 -6.02
N VAL A 148 10.32 4.72 -7.11
CA VAL A 148 9.77 4.88 -8.45
C VAL A 148 8.85 3.73 -8.85
N VAL A 149 9.16 2.49 -8.45
CA VAL A 149 8.32 1.31 -8.74
C VAL A 149 7.01 1.41 -7.97
N SER A 150 7.06 1.80 -6.69
CA SER A 150 5.86 2.03 -5.87
C SER A 150 4.94 3.07 -6.50
N ARG A 151 5.51 4.19 -6.99
CA ARG A 151 4.76 5.24 -7.71
C ARG A 151 4.10 4.70 -8.98
N VAL A 152 4.80 3.91 -9.79
CA VAL A 152 4.24 3.30 -11.00
C VAL A 152 3.11 2.34 -10.65
N ILE A 153 3.28 1.50 -9.62
CA ILE A 153 2.24 0.59 -9.12
C ILE A 153 0.99 1.38 -8.70
N GLN A 154 1.15 2.45 -7.93
CA GLN A 154 0.04 3.31 -7.50
C GLN A 154 -0.70 3.90 -8.69
N THR A 155 0.02 4.44 -9.68
CA THR A 155 -0.59 5.01 -10.90
C THR A 155 -1.38 3.93 -11.66
N ILE A 156 -0.82 2.73 -11.85
CA ILE A 156 -1.52 1.62 -12.50
C ILE A 156 -2.78 1.23 -11.72
N THR A 157 -2.67 1.13 -10.39
CA THR A 157 -3.80 0.72 -9.54
C THR A 157 -4.90 1.77 -9.48
N ALA A 158 -4.56 3.05 -9.57
CA ALA A 158 -5.55 4.13 -9.62
C ALA A 158 -6.29 4.22 -10.97
N SER A 159 -5.65 3.74 -12.07
CA SER A 159 -6.14 3.97 -13.42
C SER A 159 -6.43 2.69 -14.22
N TYR A 160 -6.35 1.50 -13.62
CA TYR A 160 -6.52 0.24 -14.37
C TYR A 160 -7.86 0.09 -15.07
N SER A 161 -8.94 0.66 -14.52
CA SER A 161 -10.28 0.61 -15.10
C SER A 161 -10.53 1.61 -16.22
N ASP A 162 -9.63 2.58 -16.39
CA ASP A 162 -9.66 3.50 -17.51
C ASP A 162 -9.08 2.80 -18.76
N PRO A 163 -9.89 2.60 -19.82
CA PRO A 163 -9.42 1.96 -21.04
C PRO A 163 -8.42 2.81 -21.84
N ASP A 164 -8.39 4.12 -21.65
CA ASP A 164 -7.43 5.03 -22.29
C ASP A 164 -6.08 5.10 -21.55
N PHE A 165 -6.01 4.56 -20.36
CA PHE A 165 -4.79 4.55 -19.56
C PHE A 165 -3.65 3.80 -20.25
N GLN A 166 -2.55 4.50 -20.51
CA GLN A 166 -1.34 3.96 -21.10
C GLN A 166 -0.21 3.86 -20.05
N VAL A 167 0.23 2.65 -19.75
CA VAL A 167 1.37 2.40 -18.85
C VAL A 167 2.62 3.15 -19.28
N THR A 168 2.82 3.29 -20.60
CA THR A 168 3.97 4.02 -21.16
C THR A 168 4.03 5.47 -20.70
N ASP A 169 2.89 6.13 -20.49
CA ASP A 169 2.86 7.51 -20.06
C ASP A 169 3.14 7.65 -18.56
N ALA A 170 2.64 6.71 -17.77
CA ALA A 170 3.02 6.59 -16.36
C ALA A 170 4.54 6.38 -16.19
N LEU A 171 5.15 5.57 -17.06
CA LEU A 171 6.61 5.37 -17.04
C LEU A 171 7.38 6.62 -17.45
N LYS A 172 6.96 7.32 -18.51
CA LYS A 172 7.59 8.58 -18.95
C LYS A 172 7.55 9.65 -17.87
N ALA A 173 6.42 9.78 -17.16
CA ALA A 173 6.24 10.75 -16.08
C ALA A 173 7.25 10.59 -14.92
N THR A 174 7.91 9.45 -14.79
CA THR A 174 8.92 9.23 -13.74
C THR A 174 10.26 9.90 -14.01
N GLY A 175 10.57 10.27 -15.26
CA GLY A 175 11.86 10.82 -15.67
C GLY A 175 13.00 9.80 -15.82
N TYR A 176 12.77 8.51 -15.51
CA TYR A 176 13.77 7.45 -15.66
C TYR A 176 13.71 6.79 -17.04
N SER A 177 14.81 6.16 -17.44
CA SER A 177 14.83 5.39 -18.69
C SER A 177 13.89 4.18 -18.62
N LYS A 178 13.24 3.86 -19.75
CA LYS A 178 12.28 2.75 -19.86
C LYS A 178 12.89 1.39 -19.44
N ASP A 179 14.14 1.14 -19.83
CA ASP A 179 14.83 -0.11 -19.51
C ASP A 179 15.19 -0.24 -18.03
N TYR A 180 15.59 0.88 -17.41
CA TYR A 180 15.81 0.92 -15.97
C TYR A 180 14.53 0.60 -15.20
N LEU A 181 13.44 1.29 -15.52
CA LEU A 181 12.14 1.06 -14.88
C LEU A 181 11.65 -0.37 -15.07
N ARG A 182 11.76 -0.91 -16.28
CA ARG A 182 11.38 -2.28 -16.57
C ARG A 182 12.13 -3.27 -15.68
N ARG A 183 13.45 -3.13 -15.55
CA ARG A 183 14.27 -4.00 -14.70
C ARG A 183 13.88 -3.89 -13.22
N CYS A 184 13.79 -2.65 -12.69
CA CYS A 184 13.40 -2.42 -11.29
C CYS A 184 12.01 -2.97 -11.00
N PHE A 185 11.06 -2.76 -11.92
CA PHE A 185 9.68 -3.23 -11.76
C PHE A 185 9.59 -4.76 -11.81
N GLN A 186 10.29 -5.39 -12.75
CA GLN A 186 10.34 -6.85 -12.86
C GLN A 186 11.05 -7.49 -11.66
N GLN A 187 12.09 -6.87 -11.14
CA GLN A 187 12.78 -7.34 -9.93
C GLN A 187 11.87 -7.25 -8.70
N ALA A 188 11.05 -6.21 -8.58
CA ALA A 188 10.17 -5.98 -7.44
C ALA A 188 8.85 -6.79 -7.51
N THR A 189 8.31 -7.03 -8.70
CA THR A 189 6.97 -7.61 -8.88
C THR A 189 6.97 -8.96 -9.60
N GLY A 190 8.09 -9.36 -10.18
CA GLY A 190 8.18 -10.52 -11.08
C GLY A 190 7.57 -10.30 -12.47
N MET A 191 7.00 -9.13 -12.75
CA MET A 191 6.25 -8.79 -13.95
C MET A 191 6.79 -7.53 -14.60
N THR A 192 6.54 -7.35 -15.88
CA THR A 192 6.67 -6.03 -16.53
C THR A 192 5.49 -5.14 -16.14
N PRO A 193 5.60 -3.80 -16.24
CA PRO A 193 4.48 -2.89 -15.95
C PRO A 193 3.20 -3.19 -16.77
N HIS A 194 3.34 -3.61 -18.02
CA HIS A 194 2.22 -3.99 -18.88
C HIS A 194 1.56 -5.31 -18.44
N GLU A 195 2.36 -6.31 -18.09
CA GLU A 195 1.84 -7.58 -17.55
C GLU A 195 1.11 -7.34 -16.23
N TYR A 196 1.64 -6.45 -15.39
CA TYR A 196 1.03 -6.08 -14.12
C TYR A 196 -0.34 -5.40 -14.30
N LEU A 197 -0.46 -4.45 -15.24
CA LEU A 197 -1.76 -3.84 -15.59
C LEU A 197 -2.74 -4.91 -16.11
N THR A 198 -2.28 -5.79 -17.01
CA THR A 198 -3.10 -6.88 -17.53
C THR A 198 -3.58 -7.80 -16.42
N ASP A 199 -2.71 -8.19 -15.51
CA ASP A 199 -3.04 -9.07 -14.38
C ASP A 199 -4.10 -8.43 -13.44
N ILE A 200 -3.95 -7.14 -13.09
CA ILE A 200 -4.95 -6.41 -12.30
C ILE A 200 -6.31 -6.40 -13.02
N ARG A 201 -6.34 -6.04 -14.28
CA ARG A 201 -7.56 -5.99 -15.08
C ARG A 201 -8.25 -7.36 -15.15
N ILE A 202 -7.49 -8.42 -15.38
CA ILE A 202 -8.03 -9.80 -15.45
C ILE A 202 -8.51 -10.27 -14.07
N ARG A 203 -7.78 -9.97 -12.98
CA ARG A 203 -8.26 -10.28 -11.61
C ARG A 203 -9.57 -9.57 -11.29
N TYR A 204 -9.70 -8.32 -11.67
CA TYR A 204 -10.93 -7.57 -11.48
C TYR A 204 -12.09 -8.15 -12.32
N ALA A 205 -11.83 -8.47 -13.60
CA ALA A 205 -12.81 -9.14 -14.47
C ALA A 205 -13.28 -10.47 -13.88
N LYS A 206 -12.37 -11.31 -13.35
CA LYS A 206 -12.73 -12.56 -12.65
C LYS A 206 -13.71 -12.31 -11.51
N ARG A 207 -13.50 -11.27 -10.72
CA ARG A 207 -14.39 -10.89 -9.61
C ARG A 207 -15.77 -10.50 -10.13
N LEU A 208 -15.87 -9.67 -11.16
CA LEU A 208 -17.15 -9.26 -11.74
C LEU A 208 -17.90 -10.45 -12.36
N LEU A 209 -17.19 -11.32 -13.07
CA LEU A 209 -17.78 -12.53 -13.64
C LEU A 209 -18.27 -13.52 -12.59
N SER A 210 -17.57 -13.68 -11.47
CA SER A 210 -18.05 -14.51 -10.34
C SER A 210 -19.32 -13.97 -9.69
N GLN A 211 -19.56 -12.66 -9.80
CA GLN A 211 -20.81 -11.99 -9.39
C GLN A 211 -21.90 -12.03 -10.46
N LYS A 212 -21.76 -12.86 -11.51
CA LYS A 212 -22.70 -13.01 -12.62
C LYS A 212 -22.89 -11.76 -13.48
N MET A 213 -21.96 -10.81 -13.45
CA MET A 213 -21.97 -9.65 -14.36
C MET A 213 -21.88 -10.08 -15.82
N PRO A 214 -22.66 -9.45 -16.74
CA PRO A 214 -22.53 -9.70 -18.17
C PRO A 214 -21.07 -9.52 -18.65
N VAL A 215 -20.61 -10.37 -19.59
CA VAL A 215 -19.21 -10.37 -20.06
C VAL A 215 -18.81 -9.01 -20.64
N SER A 216 -19.69 -8.35 -21.39
CA SER A 216 -19.43 -7.02 -21.95
C SER A 216 -19.24 -5.95 -20.86
N VAL A 217 -20.06 -6.03 -19.81
CA VAL A 217 -19.97 -5.11 -18.66
C VAL A 217 -18.70 -5.37 -17.86
N ALA A 218 -18.33 -6.64 -17.63
CA ALA A 218 -17.09 -7.02 -16.98
C ALA A 218 -15.86 -6.55 -17.78
N ALA A 219 -15.89 -6.64 -19.10
CA ALA A 219 -14.84 -6.11 -19.99
C ALA A 219 -14.68 -4.59 -19.80
N MET A 220 -15.78 -3.85 -19.93
CA MET A 220 -15.80 -2.39 -19.83
C MET A 220 -15.27 -1.90 -18.47
N PHE A 221 -15.76 -2.41 -17.36
CA PHE A 221 -15.30 -2.03 -16.02
C PHE A 221 -13.87 -2.47 -15.71
N SER A 222 -13.34 -3.44 -16.48
CA SER A 222 -11.95 -3.87 -16.36
C SER A 222 -11.02 -3.11 -17.31
N GLY A 223 -11.48 -2.01 -17.94
CA GLY A 223 -10.66 -1.15 -18.77
C GLY A 223 -10.44 -1.67 -20.20
N TYR A 224 -11.43 -2.36 -20.79
CA TYR A 224 -11.38 -2.83 -22.17
C TYR A 224 -12.56 -2.30 -22.98
N TYR A 225 -12.28 -1.53 -24.04
CA TYR A 225 -13.30 -1.07 -25.00
C TYR A 225 -13.82 -2.19 -25.90
N ASP A 226 -12.90 -3.10 -26.32
CA ASP A 226 -13.21 -4.17 -27.26
C ASP A 226 -13.47 -5.50 -26.50
N PRO A 227 -14.74 -5.96 -26.44
CA PRO A 227 -15.10 -7.22 -25.79
C PRO A 227 -14.46 -8.46 -26.44
N ASP A 228 -14.20 -8.44 -27.75
CA ASP A 228 -13.60 -9.58 -28.46
C ASP A 228 -12.10 -9.68 -28.13
N TYR A 229 -11.41 -8.54 -28.09
CA TYR A 229 -10.04 -8.49 -27.59
C TYR A 229 -9.95 -8.96 -26.13
N PHE A 230 -10.86 -8.48 -25.29
CA PHE A 230 -10.95 -8.92 -23.89
C PHE A 230 -11.15 -10.44 -23.79
N CYS A 231 -12.06 -11.02 -24.55
CA CYS A 231 -12.33 -12.46 -24.51
C CYS A 231 -11.09 -13.28 -24.90
N ARG A 232 -10.35 -12.86 -25.94
CA ARG A 232 -9.10 -13.51 -26.35
C ARG A 232 -8.03 -13.42 -25.25
N LEU A 233 -7.84 -12.22 -24.70
CA LEU A 233 -6.86 -11.96 -23.63
C LEU A 233 -7.20 -12.73 -22.36
N PHE A 234 -8.46 -12.68 -21.94
CA PHE A 234 -8.95 -13.41 -20.76
C PHE A 234 -8.70 -14.91 -20.89
N ARG A 235 -9.00 -15.50 -22.07
CA ARG A 235 -8.72 -16.91 -22.34
C ARG A 235 -7.22 -17.21 -22.30
N ALA A 236 -6.39 -16.36 -22.89
CA ALA A 236 -4.94 -16.52 -22.86
C ALA A 236 -4.38 -16.51 -21.42
N GLN A 237 -4.91 -15.64 -20.55
CA GLN A 237 -4.46 -15.48 -19.16
C GLN A 237 -5.04 -16.52 -18.19
N THR A 238 -6.20 -17.11 -18.50
CA THR A 238 -6.94 -17.97 -17.54
C THR A 238 -7.13 -19.40 -18.04
N GLY A 239 -6.85 -19.68 -19.30
CA GLY A 239 -7.14 -20.95 -19.95
C GLY A 239 -8.63 -21.15 -20.30
N MET A 240 -9.53 -20.23 -19.93
CA MET A 240 -10.98 -20.35 -20.11
C MET A 240 -11.57 -19.09 -20.76
N THR A 241 -12.68 -19.25 -21.50
CA THR A 241 -13.46 -18.08 -21.91
C THR A 241 -14.15 -17.42 -20.72
N PRO A 242 -14.45 -16.09 -20.76
CA PRO A 242 -15.17 -15.41 -19.70
C PRO A 242 -16.49 -16.09 -19.34
N THR A 243 -17.25 -16.54 -20.34
CA THR A 243 -18.53 -17.25 -20.13
C THR A 243 -18.33 -18.61 -19.43
N ALA A 244 -17.29 -19.36 -19.80
CA ALA A 244 -16.98 -20.63 -19.14
C ALA A 244 -16.54 -20.41 -17.69
N TYR A 245 -15.72 -19.37 -17.47
CA TYR A 245 -15.31 -18.95 -16.12
C TYR A 245 -16.52 -18.58 -15.26
N GLN A 246 -17.44 -17.77 -15.79
CA GLN A 246 -18.66 -17.35 -15.10
C GLN A 246 -19.53 -18.56 -14.69
N ARG A 247 -19.75 -19.51 -15.62
CA ARG A 247 -20.54 -20.73 -15.32
C ARG A 247 -19.90 -21.57 -14.21
N LYS A 248 -18.57 -21.73 -14.25
CA LYS A 248 -17.83 -22.53 -13.26
C LYS A 248 -17.92 -21.93 -11.87
N HIS A 249 -17.83 -20.61 -11.74
CA HIS A 249 -17.77 -19.92 -10.44
C HIS A 249 -19.15 -19.43 -9.95
N ALA A 250 -20.17 -19.42 -10.80
CA ALA A 250 -21.55 -19.16 -10.39
C ALA A 250 -22.18 -20.31 -9.58
N ALA A 251 -21.66 -21.53 -9.76
CA ALA A 251 -22.15 -22.73 -9.08
C ALA A 251 -21.60 -22.92 -7.65
N THR A 252 -20.60 -22.11 -7.25
CA THR A 252 -19.93 -22.27 -5.94
C THR A 252 -20.49 -21.35 -4.85
N ASN A 253 -21.42 -20.43 -5.20
CA ASN A 253 -22.03 -19.46 -4.30
C ASN A 253 -23.58 -19.60 -4.20
N GLY A 254 -24.07 -20.81 -4.38
CA GLY A 254 -25.48 -21.18 -4.21
C GLY A 254 -25.68 -22.20 -3.12
#